data_ca2c0e0d33e42c5fa2e828c273fd16e6
#
_entry.id   ca2c0e0d33e42c5fa2e828c273fd16e6
#
_cell.length_a   1.000
_cell.length_b   1.000
_cell.length_c   1.000
_cell.angle_alpha   90.00
_cell.angle_beta   90.00
_cell.angle_gamma   90.00
#
_symmetry.space_group_name_H-M   'P 1'
#
loop_
_entity.id
_entity.type
_entity.pdbx_description
1 polymer ?
#
loop_
_entity_poly.entity_id
_entity_poly.type
_entity_poly.pdbx_seq_one_letter_code
_entity_poly.pdbx_strand_id
1 'polypeptide(L)'
;MARMADCAACHMGNDGTPFGGGHVIESPLGSIVAPNITPSRQFGIGNWTEAQFARAVRRGLSPDGHLYPAMPYPAYAGLSDEDIHALYVYLKWSIVPVEHGPSVETALPFPFNLRTLMVGWNALYARGKPMKHADTASGGSKRGEYLVTVTGHCGSCHTPRNILLGEDQSRQLAGASVGGWFAPNITSDPISGIGGWSEDELVIYFRTGAVVGKSHAAGGMADAIEHGLSHLDDDDLHAIARHLKNVPPIRDANTTQPAYGVASARPAPPEPVDLGVRTPDSLTDATDTDGARLYTAACAACHQANGEGTADQFYPSLYANTATGGPNPQNLVMAIVKGVRRSTHSGFASMPSFEHELTDDQIAAVSNYVLNRFGNASLSVSASDVSAIKAGGEKPLLLRLMGRLDIAAMAGALGFGGLAGGAAILRRKERIKAQFAPSPEHLPEQGEHLTPR
;
A
#
# COMPACT_ATOMS: atom_id res chain seq x y z
N MET A 1 -1.46 3.62 19.03
CA MET A 1 -2.48 3.12 18.06
C MET A 1 -2.54 3.99 16.79
N ALA A 2 -2.86 5.29 16.84
CA ALA A 2 -2.97 6.14 15.62
C ALA A 2 -1.68 6.18 14.76
N ARG A 3 -0.50 6.11 15.37
CA ARG A 3 0.79 5.99 14.66
C ARG A 3 0.93 4.65 13.96
N MET A 4 0.63 3.55 14.65
CA MET A 4 0.74 2.20 14.07
C MET A 4 -0.29 1.97 12.96
N ALA A 5 -1.48 2.57 13.08
CA ALA A 5 -2.51 2.56 12.04
C ALA A 5 -2.24 3.58 10.91
N ASP A 6 -1.10 4.26 10.96
CA ASP A 6 -0.60 5.19 9.94
C ASP A 6 -1.59 6.28 9.50
N CYS A 7 -2.50 6.67 10.41
CA CYS A 7 -3.53 7.66 10.08
C CYS A 7 -2.93 8.99 9.61
N ALA A 8 -1.83 9.41 10.24
CA ALA A 8 -1.18 10.68 9.91
C ALA A 8 -0.54 10.69 8.52
N ALA A 9 0.00 9.58 8.03
CA ALA A 9 0.65 9.52 6.71
C ALA A 9 -0.31 9.90 5.58
N CYS A 10 -1.56 9.42 5.64
CA CYS A 10 -2.56 9.76 4.63
C CYS A 10 -3.32 11.06 4.97
N HIS A 11 -3.59 11.33 6.25
CA HIS A 11 -4.42 12.48 6.65
C HIS A 11 -3.63 13.72 7.06
N MET A 12 -2.32 13.79 6.78
CA MET A 12 -1.51 15.00 6.94
C MET A 12 -2.00 16.09 5.98
N GLY A 13 -2.04 17.33 6.47
CA GLY A 13 -2.26 18.49 5.61
C GLY A 13 -1.05 18.76 4.70
N ASN A 14 -1.28 19.32 3.52
CA ASN A 14 -0.21 19.70 2.60
C ASN A 14 0.73 20.77 3.20
N ASP A 15 0.28 21.47 4.22
CA ASP A 15 1.04 22.44 5.03
C ASP A 15 1.75 21.80 6.23
N GLY A 16 1.70 20.47 6.35
CA GLY A 16 2.25 19.71 7.48
C GLY A 16 1.34 19.65 8.71
N THR A 17 0.10 20.18 8.62
CA THR A 17 -0.85 20.14 9.74
C THR A 17 -1.34 18.71 9.99
N PRO A 18 -1.13 18.14 11.20
CA PRO A 18 -1.55 16.78 11.49
C PRO A 18 -3.06 16.59 11.35
N PHE A 19 -3.46 15.54 10.62
CA PHE A 19 -4.84 15.14 10.38
C PHE A 19 -5.71 16.16 9.62
N GLY A 20 -5.12 17.25 9.10
CA GLY A 20 -5.82 18.30 8.36
C GLY A 20 -6.34 17.85 6.99
N GLY A 21 -5.82 16.74 6.47
CA GLY A 21 -6.18 16.20 5.15
C GLY A 21 -5.56 16.99 3.99
N GLY A 22 -5.78 16.51 2.77
CA GLY A 22 -5.25 17.11 1.56
C GLY A 22 -4.14 16.30 0.89
N HIS A 23 -3.57 15.31 1.58
CA HIS A 23 -2.63 14.40 0.93
C HIS A 23 -3.29 13.66 -0.24
N VAL A 24 -2.62 13.67 -1.38
CA VAL A 24 -3.08 13.03 -2.61
C VAL A 24 -2.49 11.63 -2.72
N ILE A 25 -3.36 10.64 -2.71
CA ILE A 25 -3.00 9.23 -2.89
C ILE A 25 -3.18 8.93 -4.38
N GLU A 26 -2.07 8.80 -5.09
CA GLU A 26 -2.09 8.37 -6.47
C GLU A 26 -2.41 6.89 -6.58
N SER A 27 -3.36 6.56 -7.45
CA SER A 27 -3.75 5.19 -7.73
C SER A 27 -3.79 4.93 -9.24
N PRO A 28 -3.75 3.66 -9.67
CA PRO A 28 -3.93 3.35 -11.09
C PRO A 28 -5.26 3.83 -11.69
N LEU A 29 -6.23 4.16 -10.83
CA LEU A 29 -7.56 4.67 -11.21
C LEU A 29 -7.63 6.21 -11.25
N GLY A 30 -6.66 6.89 -10.67
CA GLY A 30 -6.67 8.35 -10.49
C GLY A 30 -6.35 8.74 -9.06
N SER A 31 -6.48 10.02 -8.76
CA SER A 31 -6.06 10.61 -7.49
C SER A 31 -7.19 10.57 -6.46
N ILE A 32 -6.90 10.09 -5.26
CA ILE A 32 -7.81 10.09 -4.12
C ILE A 32 -7.24 11.02 -3.05
N VAL A 33 -8.03 11.97 -2.60
CA VAL A 33 -7.61 12.95 -1.60
C VAL A 33 -8.11 12.53 -0.22
N ALA A 34 -7.20 12.44 0.74
CA ALA A 34 -7.52 12.14 2.12
C ALA A 34 -8.25 13.34 2.77
N PRO A 35 -9.40 13.12 3.43
CA PRO A 35 -10.15 14.20 4.06
C PRO A 35 -9.52 14.67 5.37
N ASN A 36 -9.94 15.84 5.84
CA ASN A 36 -9.71 16.32 7.19
C ASN A 36 -10.43 15.40 8.21
N ILE A 37 -9.69 14.85 9.17
CA ILE A 37 -10.22 14.01 10.26
C ILE A 37 -10.00 14.65 11.65
N THR A 38 -9.72 15.94 11.70
CA THR A 38 -9.66 16.71 12.95
C THR A 38 -11.05 16.91 13.55
N PRO A 39 -11.17 17.38 14.81
CA PRO A 39 -12.48 17.62 15.43
C PRO A 39 -13.17 18.90 14.93
N SER A 40 -12.79 19.46 13.79
CA SER A 40 -13.57 20.53 13.14
C SER A 40 -14.99 20.05 12.85
N ARG A 41 -15.98 20.88 13.21
CA ARG A 41 -17.39 20.58 12.98
C ARG A 41 -17.81 20.77 11.52
N GLN A 42 -17.12 21.66 10.81
CA GLN A 42 -17.45 22.01 9.43
C GLN A 42 -16.66 21.15 8.43
N PHE A 43 -15.37 20.92 8.68
CA PHE A 43 -14.47 20.32 7.71
C PHE A 43 -13.98 18.93 8.09
N GLY A 44 -14.15 18.51 9.34
CA GLY A 44 -13.65 17.25 9.87
C GLY A 44 -14.73 16.36 10.48
N ILE A 45 -14.33 15.55 11.46
CA ILE A 45 -15.21 14.58 12.13
C ILE A 45 -15.87 15.12 13.41
N GLY A 46 -15.86 16.44 13.61
CA GLY A 46 -16.33 17.08 14.85
C GLY A 46 -17.79 16.75 15.23
N ASN A 47 -18.65 16.53 14.25
CA ASN A 47 -20.07 16.18 14.47
C ASN A 47 -20.33 14.66 14.48
N TRP A 48 -19.30 13.81 14.25
CA TRP A 48 -19.51 12.37 14.20
C TRP A 48 -19.67 11.78 15.61
N THR A 49 -20.57 10.84 15.73
CA THR A 49 -20.65 9.95 16.90
C THR A 49 -19.60 8.86 16.79
N GLU A 50 -19.25 8.23 17.91
CA GLU A 50 -18.33 7.09 17.91
C GLU A 50 -18.81 5.94 17.02
N ALA A 51 -20.11 5.67 16.99
CA ALA A 51 -20.68 4.65 16.12
C ALA A 51 -20.52 4.97 14.62
N GLN A 52 -20.59 6.26 14.24
CA GLN A 52 -20.34 6.70 12.87
C GLN A 52 -18.84 6.57 12.51
N PHE A 53 -17.97 6.96 13.44
CA PHE A 53 -16.52 6.79 13.31
C PHE A 53 -16.15 5.31 13.15
N ALA A 54 -16.65 4.44 14.03
CA ALA A 54 -16.43 2.99 13.96
C ALA A 54 -16.86 2.39 12.61
N ARG A 55 -18.01 2.82 12.07
CA ARG A 55 -18.49 2.37 10.76
C ARG A 55 -17.60 2.86 9.62
N ALA A 56 -17.13 4.09 9.68
CA ALA A 56 -16.23 4.64 8.67
C ALA A 56 -14.90 3.87 8.67
N VAL A 57 -14.30 3.69 9.84
CA VAL A 57 -13.00 3.03 9.99
C VAL A 57 -13.07 1.54 9.66
N ARG A 58 -14.09 0.81 10.13
CA ARG A 58 -14.18 -0.66 9.97
C ARG A 58 -14.92 -1.11 8.72
N ARG A 59 -15.80 -0.26 8.15
CA ARG A 59 -16.70 -0.66 7.05
C ARG A 59 -16.60 0.24 5.83
N GLY A 60 -15.76 1.27 5.88
CA GLY A 60 -15.68 2.24 4.80
C GLY A 60 -17.02 2.95 4.55
N LEU A 61 -17.82 3.21 5.60
CA LEU A 61 -19.13 3.85 5.50
C LEU A 61 -19.21 5.07 6.42
N SER A 62 -18.94 6.25 5.88
CA SER A 62 -19.10 7.54 6.55
C SER A 62 -20.55 8.01 6.53
N PRO A 63 -20.92 9.08 7.28
CA PRO A 63 -22.21 9.73 7.15
C PRO A 63 -22.52 10.19 5.72
N ASP A 64 -21.51 10.55 4.93
CA ASP A 64 -21.62 11.08 3.58
C ASP A 64 -21.58 9.98 2.49
N GLY A 65 -21.47 8.70 2.89
CA GLY A 65 -21.51 7.56 1.98
C GLY A 65 -20.26 6.67 2.04
N HIS A 66 -20.11 5.84 1.02
CA HIS A 66 -19.01 4.88 0.96
C HIS A 66 -17.66 5.55 0.72
N LEU A 67 -16.63 5.07 1.44
CA LEU A 67 -15.23 5.45 1.25
C LEU A 67 -14.59 4.58 0.16
N TYR A 68 -13.53 5.11 -0.47
CA TYR A 68 -12.67 4.31 -1.34
C TYR A 68 -11.68 3.48 -0.50
N PRO A 69 -11.31 2.27 -0.96
CA PRO A 69 -10.40 1.38 -0.23
C PRO A 69 -8.92 1.80 -0.31
N ALA A 70 -8.65 3.05 -0.70
CA ALA A 70 -7.37 3.71 -0.42
C ALA A 70 -7.14 3.85 1.09
N MET A 71 -8.20 4.10 1.87
CA MET A 71 -8.21 3.86 3.30
C MET A 71 -8.35 2.35 3.55
N PRO A 72 -7.43 1.68 4.28
CA PRO A 72 -7.42 0.22 4.40
C PRO A 72 -8.47 -0.31 5.41
N TYR A 73 -9.72 0.16 5.30
CA TYR A 73 -10.81 -0.29 6.18
C TYR A 73 -11.09 -1.81 6.15
N PRO A 74 -10.76 -2.58 5.09
CA PRO A 74 -10.84 -4.04 5.17
C PRO A 74 -9.94 -4.64 6.24
N ALA A 75 -8.73 -4.08 6.43
CA ALA A 75 -7.82 -4.45 7.52
C ALA A 75 -8.34 -3.91 8.86
N TYR A 76 -8.71 -2.64 8.91
CA TYR A 76 -9.23 -1.99 10.13
C TYR A 76 -10.55 -2.60 10.63
N ALA A 77 -11.23 -3.42 9.84
CA ALA A 77 -12.38 -4.19 10.31
C ALA A 77 -12.04 -5.09 11.52
N GLY A 78 -10.76 -5.44 11.69
CA GLY A 78 -10.23 -6.19 12.82
C GLY A 78 -9.96 -5.39 14.09
N LEU A 79 -9.99 -4.04 14.04
CA LEU A 79 -9.75 -3.21 15.23
C LEU A 79 -10.69 -3.58 16.37
N SER A 80 -10.17 -3.72 17.60
CA SER A 80 -10.98 -3.97 18.79
C SER A 80 -11.89 -2.78 19.11
N ASP A 81 -12.91 -3.01 19.93
CA ASP A 81 -13.81 -1.91 20.32
C ASP A 81 -13.08 -0.89 21.19
N GLU A 82 -12.17 -1.35 22.03
CA GLU A 82 -11.32 -0.52 22.88
C GLU A 82 -10.38 0.36 22.05
N ASP A 83 -9.80 -0.19 20.98
CA ASP A 83 -8.91 0.58 20.09
C ASP A 83 -9.68 1.61 19.25
N ILE A 84 -10.88 1.27 18.80
CA ILE A 84 -11.77 2.26 18.14
C ILE A 84 -12.12 3.38 19.09
N HIS A 85 -12.48 3.05 20.34
CA HIS A 85 -12.77 4.06 21.37
C HIS A 85 -11.56 4.96 21.62
N ALA A 86 -10.39 4.37 21.81
CA ALA A 86 -9.15 5.11 22.03
C ALA A 86 -8.79 6.04 20.85
N LEU A 87 -8.95 5.57 19.61
CA LEU A 87 -8.74 6.39 18.40
C LEU A 87 -9.75 7.54 18.32
N TYR A 88 -11.03 7.25 18.57
CA TYR A 88 -12.07 8.27 18.56
C TYR A 88 -11.82 9.35 19.59
N VAL A 89 -11.53 8.98 20.85
CA VAL A 89 -11.22 9.92 21.93
C VAL A 89 -9.98 10.77 21.57
N TYR A 90 -8.93 10.15 21.07
CA TYR A 90 -7.71 10.84 20.64
C TYR A 90 -8.00 11.89 19.57
N LEU A 91 -8.67 11.52 18.48
CA LEU A 91 -8.97 12.43 17.36
C LEU A 91 -9.94 13.55 17.77
N LYS A 92 -10.87 13.26 18.67
CA LYS A 92 -11.88 14.24 19.12
C LYS A 92 -11.38 15.26 20.15
N TRP A 93 -10.45 14.83 21.02
CA TRP A 93 -10.10 15.61 22.21
C TRP A 93 -8.63 16.00 22.33
N SER A 94 -7.74 15.31 21.59
CA SER A 94 -6.29 15.58 21.65
C SER A 94 -5.76 16.30 20.43
N ILE A 95 -6.56 16.42 19.35
CA ILE A 95 -6.16 17.07 18.10
C ILE A 95 -6.80 18.45 18.02
N VAL A 96 -6.03 19.45 17.55
CA VAL A 96 -6.53 20.80 17.30
C VAL A 96 -7.41 20.81 16.06
N PRO A 97 -8.61 21.42 16.08
CA PRO A 97 -9.44 21.55 14.88
C PRO A 97 -8.74 22.33 13.78
N VAL A 98 -8.82 21.82 12.55
CA VAL A 98 -8.36 22.52 11.33
C VAL A 98 -9.60 23.00 10.58
N GLU A 99 -9.78 24.31 10.51
CA GLU A 99 -11.01 24.94 10.03
C GLU A 99 -10.95 25.23 8.51
N HIS A 100 -10.36 24.31 7.74
CA HIS A 100 -10.43 24.28 6.27
C HIS A 100 -10.43 22.84 5.77
N GLY A 101 -10.97 22.64 4.57
CA GLY A 101 -10.92 21.37 3.86
C GLY A 101 -9.68 21.27 2.95
N PRO A 102 -9.48 20.10 2.32
CA PRO A 102 -8.50 19.94 1.25
C PRO A 102 -8.70 20.95 0.13
N SER A 103 -7.59 21.49 -0.41
CA SER A 103 -7.61 22.43 -1.54
C SER A 103 -7.84 21.74 -2.89
N VAL A 104 -7.75 20.43 -2.94
CA VAL A 104 -7.96 19.59 -4.13
C VAL A 104 -9.02 18.53 -3.82
N GLU A 105 -9.66 18.02 -4.87
CA GLU A 105 -10.70 16.99 -4.73
C GLU A 105 -10.26 15.67 -5.35
N THR A 106 -10.88 14.58 -4.89
CA THR A 106 -10.70 13.26 -5.48
C THR A 106 -11.12 13.26 -6.95
N ALA A 107 -10.22 12.86 -7.84
CA ALA A 107 -10.42 12.83 -9.28
C ALA A 107 -10.29 11.40 -9.81
N LEU A 108 -11.42 10.71 -9.91
CA LEU A 108 -11.52 9.37 -10.49
C LEU A 108 -12.36 9.41 -11.77
N PRO A 109 -11.96 8.71 -12.85
CA PRO A 109 -12.76 8.63 -14.07
C PRO A 109 -14.03 7.80 -13.85
N PHE A 110 -15.05 8.06 -14.66
CA PHE A 110 -16.23 7.18 -14.71
C PHE A 110 -15.81 5.76 -15.16
N PRO A 111 -16.36 4.70 -14.54
CA PRO A 111 -17.41 4.69 -13.51
C PRO A 111 -16.88 4.72 -12.06
N PHE A 112 -15.56 4.81 -11.84
CA PHE A 112 -14.93 4.69 -10.51
C PHE A 112 -15.24 5.88 -9.58
N ASN A 113 -15.68 7.01 -10.13
CA ASN A 113 -16.20 8.15 -9.35
C ASN A 113 -17.57 7.86 -8.70
N LEU A 114 -18.25 6.75 -9.06
CA LEU A 114 -19.52 6.35 -8.44
C LEU A 114 -19.29 5.58 -7.15
N ARG A 115 -19.36 6.26 -6.01
CA ARG A 115 -19.18 5.66 -4.67
C ARG A 115 -20.14 4.50 -4.37
N THR A 116 -21.30 4.45 -5.04
CA THR A 116 -22.26 3.35 -4.92
C THR A 116 -21.72 2.00 -5.39
N LEU A 117 -20.71 1.97 -6.27
CA LEU A 117 -20.03 0.74 -6.66
C LEU A 117 -19.31 0.06 -5.48
N MET A 118 -18.96 0.84 -4.46
CA MET A 118 -18.33 0.31 -3.26
C MET A 118 -19.25 -0.59 -2.43
N VAL A 119 -20.58 -0.52 -2.62
CA VAL A 119 -21.51 -1.47 -1.98
C VAL A 119 -21.17 -2.92 -2.37
N GLY A 120 -21.03 -3.17 -3.68
CA GLY A 120 -20.67 -4.51 -4.19
C GLY A 120 -19.25 -4.91 -3.79
N TRP A 121 -18.30 -3.99 -3.91
CA TRP A 121 -16.90 -4.23 -3.54
C TRP A 121 -16.76 -4.55 -2.04
N ASN A 122 -17.41 -3.78 -1.17
CA ASN A 122 -17.41 -4.00 0.28
C ASN A 122 -18.05 -5.34 0.67
N ALA A 123 -19.09 -5.77 -0.07
CA ALA A 123 -19.70 -7.08 0.15
C ALA A 123 -18.73 -8.24 -0.15
N LEU A 124 -17.71 -8.03 -0.97
CA LEU A 124 -16.68 -9.02 -1.28
C LEU A 124 -15.49 -8.95 -0.33
N TYR A 125 -15.00 -7.74 -0.02
CA TYR A 125 -13.69 -7.54 0.61
C TYR A 125 -13.73 -6.94 2.03
N ALA A 126 -14.80 -6.23 2.44
CA ALA A 126 -14.90 -5.62 3.76
C ALA A 126 -15.69 -6.49 4.76
N ARG A 127 -15.30 -7.77 4.91
CA ARG A 127 -16.01 -8.77 5.74
C ARG A 127 -15.36 -9.05 7.09
N GLY A 128 -14.26 -8.39 7.41
CA GLY A 128 -13.54 -8.56 8.67
C GLY A 128 -14.44 -8.36 9.90
N LYS A 129 -14.05 -8.94 11.02
CA LYS A 129 -14.71 -8.79 12.32
C LYS A 129 -13.72 -8.28 13.35
N PRO A 130 -14.16 -7.48 14.34
CA PRO A 130 -13.30 -7.04 15.42
C PRO A 130 -12.64 -8.23 16.14
N MET A 131 -11.37 -8.11 16.45
CA MET A 131 -10.64 -9.04 17.29
C MET A 131 -10.92 -8.71 18.77
N LYS A 132 -10.80 -9.73 19.63
CA LYS A 132 -11.01 -9.54 21.08
C LYS A 132 -9.81 -8.80 21.67
N HIS A 133 -10.07 -7.81 22.49
CA HIS A 133 -9.02 -7.01 23.14
C HIS A 133 -8.01 -7.86 23.93
N ALA A 134 -8.47 -8.86 24.67
CA ALA A 134 -7.60 -9.75 25.41
C ALA A 134 -6.54 -10.48 24.55
N ASP A 135 -6.86 -10.75 23.27
CA ASP A 135 -5.94 -11.40 22.33
C ASP A 135 -4.99 -10.37 21.65
N THR A 136 -5.39 -9.08 21.60
CA THR A 136 -4.71 -8.01 20.86
C THR A 136 -3.93 -7.04 21.73
N ALA A 137 -4.17 -7.05 23.04
CA ALA A 137 -3.42 -6.27 24.02
C ALA A 137 -1.93 -6.66 24.06
N SER A 138 -1.10 -5.84 24.66
CA SER A 138 0.32 -6.17 24.89
C SER A 138 0.43 -7.48 25.64
N GLY A 139 1.25 -8.41 25.11
CA GLY A 139 1.34 -9.77 25.64
C GLY A 139 0.20 -10.72 25.25
N GLY A 140 -0.82 -10.26 24.55
CA GLY A 140 -1.92 -11.10 24.05
C GLY A 140 -1.45 -12.11 23.01
N SER A 141 -2.12 -13.26 22.95
CA SER A 141 -1.72 -14.41 22.10
C SER A 141 -1.70 -14.10 20.60
N LYS A 142 -2.47 -13.11 20.16
CA LYS A 142 -2.57 -12.66 18.75
C LYS A 142 -2.02 -11.25 18.52
N ARG A 143 -1.19 -10.75 19.43
CA ARG A 143 -0.66 -9.39 19.31
C ARG A 143 0.08 -9.16 17.98
N GLY A 144 0.99 -10.08 17.61
CA GLY A 144 1.72 -9.98 16.34
C GLY A 144 0.81 -10.06 15.12
N GLU A 145 -0.17 -10.97 15.11
CA GLU A 145 -1.19 -11.05 14.05
C GLU A 145 -1.95 -9.72 13.93
N TYR A 146 -2.40 -9.17 15.05
CA TYR A 146 -3.12 -7.91 15.09
C TYR A 146 -2.30 -6.73 14.55
N LEU A 147 -1.03 -6.65 14.96
CA LEU A 147 -0.14 -5.58 14.49
C LEU A 147 0.15 -5.69 13.00
N VAL A 148 0.31 -6.89 12.45
CA VAL A 148 0.61 -7.10 11.03
C VAL A 148 -0.63 -6.96 10.15
N THR A 149 -1.76 -7.55 10.55
CA THR A 149 -2.93 -7.68 9.66
C THR A 149 -3.95 -6.58 9.83
N VAL A 150 -4.01 -5.95 11.01
CA VAL A 150 -5.02 -4.94 11.35
C VAL A 150 -4.41 -3.55 11.42
N THR A 151 -3.61 -3.27 12.44
CA THR A 151 -3.12 -1.90 12.67
C THR A 151 -2.03 -1.50 11.68
N GLY A 152 -1.07 -2.37 11.40
CA GLY A 152 -0.02 -2.13 10.42
C GLY A 152 -0.43 -2.44 8.99
N HIS A 153 -1.59 -3.11 8.79
CA HIS A 153 -2.16 -3.45 7.47
C HIS A 153 -1.11 -3.79 6.38
N CYS A 154 -0.07 -4.54 6.76
CA CYS A 154 1.07 -4.87 5.90
C CYS A 154 0.64 -5.49 4.55
N GLY A 155 -0.47 -6.25 4.56
CA GLY A 155 -1.10 -6.81 3.36
C GLY A 155 -1.50 -5.76 2.33
N SER A 156 -1.80 -4.53 2.76
CA SER A 156 -2.22 -3.46 1.84
C SER A 156 -1.14 -3.11 0.80
N CYS A 157 0.13 -3.26 1.14
CA CYS A 157 1.26 -3.08 0.23
C CYS A 157 1.87 -4.41 -0.21
N HIS A 158 1.97 -5.41 0.70
CA HIS A 158 2.70 -6.64 0.45
C HIS A 158 1.87 -7.80 -0.12
N THR A 159 0.57 -7.59 -0.41
CA THR A 159 -0.30 -8.60 -1.05
C THR A 159 -0.70 -8.16 -2.45
N PRO A 160 -0.54 -9.01 -3.48
CA PRO A 160 -0.97 -8.67 -4.83
C PRO A 160 -2.46 -8.40 -4.90
N ARG A 161 -2.86 -7.59 -5.87
CA ARG A 161 -4.28 -7.32 -6.13
C ARG A 161 -4.84 -8.27 -7.18
N ASN A 162 -6.05 -8.76 -6.93
CA ASN A 162 -6.81 -9.52 -7.93
C ASN A 162 -7.46 -8.58 -8.97
N ILE A 163 -8.19 -9.14 -9.94
CA ILE A 163 -8.80 -8.39 -11.03
C ILE A 163 -9.79 -7.30 -10.57
N LEU A 164 -10.42 -7.47 -9.40
CA LEU A 164 -11.33 -6.48 -8.81
C LEU A 164 -10.63 -5.53 -7.84
N LEU A 165 -9.31 -5.48 -7.87
CA LEU A 165 -8.44 -4.63 -7.04
C LEU A 165 -8.50 -4.92 -5.53
N GLY A 166 -9.12 -6.04 -5.12
CA GLY A 166 -9.03 -6.55 -3.75
C GLY A 166 -7.72 -7.31 -3.54
N GLU A 167 -7.32 -7.49 -2.28
CA GLU A 167 -6.16 -8.32 -1.95
C GLU A 167 -6.39 -9.77 -2.38
N ASP A 168 -5.39 -10.38 -3.04
CA ASP A 168 -5.40 -11.80 -3.36
C ASP A 168 -4.99 -12.61 -2.13
N GLN A 169 -5.97 -13.11 -1.40
CA GLN A 169 -5.76 -13.86 -0.17
C GLN A 169 -4.99 -15.18 -0.36
N SER A 170 -4.94 -15.72 -1.59
CA SER A 170 -4.13 -16.90 -1.91
C SER A 170 -2.63 -16.59 -1.96
N ARG A 171 -2.28 -15.30 -2.10
CA ARG A 171 -0.91 -14.79 -2.17
C ARG A 171 -0.64 -13.73 -1.10
N GLN A 172 -1.27 -13.87 0.06
CA GLN A 172 -1.13 -12.92 1.15
C GLN A 172 0.36 -12.73 1.53
N LEU A 173 0.80 -11.46 1.59
CA LEU A 173 2.17 -11.04 1.91
C LEU A 173 3.25 -11.53 0.92
N ALA A 174 2.86 -12.02 -0.27
CA ALA A 174 3.80 -12.54 -1.28
C ALA A 174 4.48 -11.46 -2.14
N GLY A 175 4.28 -10.18 -1.80
CA GLY A 175 4.84 -9.03 -2.52
C GLY A 175 3.93 -8.49 -3.61
N ALA A 176 3.98 -7.17 -3.84
CA ALA A 176 3.19 -6.48 -4.85
C ALA A 176 3.83 -5.16 -5.29
N SER A 177 3.45 -4.69 -6.49
CA SER A 177 3.80 -3.34 -6.95
C SER A 177 2.81 -2.33 -6.41
N VAL A 178 3.30 -1.22 -5.85
CA VAL A 178 2.51 -0.13 -5.26
C VAL A 178 3.15 1.20 -5.63
N GLY A 179 2.45 2.00 -6.44
CA GLY A 179 2.90 3.36 -6.78
C GLY A 179 4.31 3.43 -7.42
N GLY A 180 4.66 2.44 -8.25
CA GLY A 180 5.97 2.34 -8.87
C GLY A 180 7.02 1.59 -8.03
N TRP A 181 6.85 1.51 -6.72
CA TRP A 181 7.67 0.69 -5.83
C TRP A 181 7.24 -0.77 -5.84
N PHE A 182 8.13 -1.65 -5.48
CA PHE A 182 7.83 -3.07 -5.23
C PHE A 182 7.95 -3.36 -3.73
N ALA A 183 6.81 -3.60 -3.08
CA ALA A 183 6.77 -4.14 -1.73
C ALA A 183 7.11 -5.64 -1.79
N PRO A 184 8.24 -6.10 -1.22
CA PRO A 184 8.71 -7.46 -1.41
C PRO A 184 7.83 -8.49 -0.69
N ASN A 185 8.05 -9.76 -1.01
CA ASN A 185 7.50 -10.89 -0.27
C ASN A 185 8.03 -10.86 1.18
N ILE A 186 7.12 -10.85 2.14
CA ILE A 186 7.43 -10.87 3.59
C ILE A 186 6.88 -12.12 4.30
N THR A 187 6.59 -13.19 3.52
CA THR A 187 6.29 -14.50 4.09
C THR A 187 7.54 -15.16 4.66
N SER A 188 7.37 -16.26 5.38
CA SER A 188 8.49 -17.03 5.97
C SER A 188 9.34 -17.80 4.95
N ASP A 189 9.13 -17.64 3.65
CA ASP A 189 9.97 -18.29 2.65
C ASP A 189 11.42 -17.80 2.74
N PRO A 190 12.42 -18.70 2.86
CA PRO A 190 13.83 -18.29 3.08
C PRO A 190 14.50 -17.70 1.85
N ILE A 191 13.92 -17.85 0.67
CA ILE A 191 14.48 -17.38 -0.61
C ILE A 191 13.74 -16.16 -1.12
N SER A 192 12.42 -16.29 -1.31
CA SER A 192 11.61 -15.20 -1.87
C SER A 192 11.15 -14.20 -0.81
N GLY A 193 11.07 -14.64 0.46
CA GLY A 193 10.57 -13.86 1.57
C GLY A 193 11.64 -13.50 2.61
N ILE A 194 11.19 -13.36 3.85
CA ILE A 194 12.05 -12.97 4.99
C ILE A 194 12.48 -14.16 5.85
N GLY A 195 12.25 -15.41 5.41
CA GLY A 195 12.61 -16.60 6.18
C GLY A 195 14.10 -16.69 6.50
N GLY A 196 14.98 -16.16 5.67
CA GLY A 196 16.43 -16.07 5.89
C GLY A 196 16.87 -14.91 6.79
N TRP A 197 15.96 -14.10 7.34
CA TRP A 197 16.25 -13.06 8.32
C TRP A 197 16.08 -13.62 9.75
N SER A 198 16.90 -13.18 10.71
CA SER A 198 16.64 -13.44 12.12
C SER A 198 15.52 -12.55 12.67
N GLU A 199 14.96 -12.86 13.84
CA GLU A 199 13.99 -11.97 14.51
C GLU A 199 14.64 -10.63 14.85
N ASP A 200 15.88 -10.64 15.35
CA ASP A 200 16.62 -9.43 15.72
C ASP A 200 16.89 -8.54 14.49
N GLU A 201 17.25 -9.13 13.33
CA GLU A 201 17.41 -8.36 12.10
C GLU A 201 16.09 -7.69 11.67
N LEU A 202 14.95 -8.37 11.82
CA LEU A 202 13.64 -7.77 11.54
C LEU A 202 13.33 -6.63 12.51
N VAL A 203 13.61 -6.81 13.81
CA VAL A 203 13.43 -5.75 14.82
C VAL A 203 14.32 -4.55 14.52
N ILE A 204 15.59 -4.77 14.17
CA ILE A 204 16.53 -3.71 13.73
C ILE A 204 15.95 -2.99 12.50
N TYR A 205 15.47 -3.73 11.50
CA TYR A 205 14.89 -3.15 10.30
C TYR A 205 13.65 -2.30 10.61
N PHE A 206 12.75 -2.77 11.45
CA PHE A 206 11.56 -2.02 11.85
C PHE A 206 11.90 -0.77 12.68
N ARG A 207 12.98 -0.83 13.46
CA ARG A 207 13.45 0.28 14.29
C ARG A 207 14.20 1.36 13.49
N THR A 208 15.06 0.94 12.58
CA THR A 208 16.05 1.82 11.92
C THR A 208 15.80 2.01 10.42
N GLY A 209 15.09 1.07 9.80
CA GLY A 209 14.89 0.99 8.36
C GLY A 209 16.11 0.44 7.61
N ALA A 210 17.09 -0.14 8.29
CA ALA A 210 18.30 -0.67 7.64
C ALA A 210 18.79 -1.93 8.34
N VAL A 211 19.24 -2.90 7.54
CA VAL A 211 20.04 -4.04 7.97
C VAL A 211 21.23 -4.17 7.02
N VAL A 212 22.42 -3.96 7.57
CA VAL A 212 23.66 -4.01 6.79
C VAL A 212 23.80 -5.35 6.08
N GLY A 213 24.11 -5.31 4.79
CA GLY A 213 24.24 -6.50 3.95
C GLY A 213 22.92 -7.17 3.58
N LYS A 214 21.77 -6.51 3.82
CA LYS A 214 20.46 -7.00 3.43
C LYS A 214 19.58 -5.94 2.78
N SER A 215 19.15 -4.90 3.51
CA SER A 215 18.12 -3.99 2.99
C SER A 215 18.19 -2.60 3.63
N HIS A 216 17.74 -1.62 2.85
CA HIS A 216 17.48 -0.25 3.29
C HIS A 216 16.08 0.14 2.83
N ALA A 217 15.24 0.62 3.76
CA ALA A 217 13.88 1.04 3.47
C ALA A 217 13.85 2.36 2.69
N ALA A 218 12.99 2.40 1.68
CA ALA A 218 12.71 3.56 0.84
C ALA A 218 11.20 3.63 0.53
N GLY A 219 10.74 4.74 -0.04
CA GLY A 219 9.34 4.95 -0.39
C GLY A 219 8.40 4.67 0.78
N GLY A 220 7.23 4.10 0.50
CA GLY A 220 6.21 3.83 1.52
C GLY A 220 6.67 2.99 2.72
N MET A 221 7.69 2.14 2.57
CA MET A 221 8.24 1.40 3.72
C MET A 221 9.07 2.31 4.62
N ALA A 222 9.77 3.32 4.08
CA ALA A 222 10.47 4.33 4.88
C ALA A 222 9.46 5.14 5.71
N ASP A 223 8.33 5.54 5.11
CA ASP A 223 7.25 6.26 5.79
C ASP A 223 6.62 5.42 6.90
N ALA A 224 6.32 4.15 6.63
CA ALA A 224 5.76 3.22 7.62
C ALA A 224 6.69 3.02 8.82
N ILE A 225 8.01 3.01 8.60
CA ILE A 225 9.00 2.93 9.68
C ILE A 225 9.08 4.27 10.43
N GLU A 226 9.24 5.39 9.71
CA GLU A 226 9.41 6.72 10.31
C GLU A 226 8.22 7.11 11.17
N HIS A 227 7.01 6.91 10.69
CA HIS A 227 5.80 7.39 11.36
C HIS A 227 5.12 6.35 12.26
N GLY A 228 5.42 5.07 12.06
CA GLY A 228 4.76 3.94 12.74
C GLY A 228 5.72 3.04 13.52
N LEU A 229 6.39 2.14 12.81
CA LEU A 229 7.13 1.01 13.39
C LEU A 229 8.25 1.44 14.35
N SER A 230 9.03 2.48 14.02
CA SER A 230 10.14 2.93 14.86
C SER A 230 9.72 3.44 16.25
N HIS A 231 8.43 3.69 16.44
CA HIS A 231 7.85 4.18 17.70
C HIS A 231 7.25 3.08 18.58
N LEU A 232 7.21 1.83 18.11
CA LEU A 232 6.74 0.71 18.90
C LEU A 232 7.76 0.30 19.96
N ASP A 233 7.29 -0.32 21.02
CA ASP A 233 8.17 -0.98 21.98
C ASP A 233 8.79 -2.26 21.40
N ASP A 234 9.80 -2.79 22.07
CA ASP A 234 10.52 -3.97 21.60
C ASP A 234 9.64 -5.22 21.61
N ASP A 235 8.73 -5.35 22.58
CA ASP A 235 7.81 -6.49 22.68
C ASP A 235 6.88 -6.54 21.45
N ASP A 236 6.36 -5.41 21.00
CA ASP A 236 5.52 -5.30 19.81
C ASP A 236 6.31 -5.58 18.52
N LEU A 237 7.55 -5.05 18.40
CA LEU A 237 8.40 -5.35 17.25
C LEU A 237 8.77 -6.83 17.18
N HIS A 238 9.09 -7.47 18.30
CA HIS A 238 9.30 -8.91 18.36
C HIS A 238 8.02 -9.71 18.08
N ALA A 239 6.85 -9.23 18.51
CA ALA A 239 5.58 -9.86 18.19
C ALA A 239 5.30 -9.85 16.68
N ILE A 240 5.57 -8.71 16.00
CA ILE A 240 5.50 -8.60 14.54
C ILE A 240 6.48 -9.58 13.88
N ALA A 241 7.75 -9.57 14.28
CA ALA A 241 8.78 -10.42 13.70
C ALA A 241 8.42 -11.92 13.83
N ARG A 242 8.04 -12.36 15.03
CA ARG A 242 7.58 -13.74 15.28
C ARG A 242 6.38 -14.12 14.44
N HIS A 243 5.37 -13.23 14.33
CA HIS A 243 4.21 -13.50 13.49
C HIS A 243 4.61 -13.70 12.03
N LEU A 244 5.40 -12.78 11.46
CA LEU A 244 5.84 -12.85 10.06
C LEU A 244 6.69 -14.12 9.80
N LYS A 245 7.53 -14.52 10.74
CA LYS A 245 8.32 -15.77 10.65
C LYS A 245 7.45 -17.04 10.68
N ASN A 246 6.21 -16.95 11.14
CA ASN A 246 5.24 -18.06 11.19
C ASN A 246 4.16 -17.98 10.10
N VAL A 247 4.13 -16.94 9.26
CA VAL A 247 3.23 -16.88 8.11
C VAL A 247 3.60 -17.98 7.11
N PRO A 248 2.63 -18.70 6.52
CA PRO A 248 2.93 -19.74 5.53
C PRO A 248 3.85 -19.25 4.42
N PRO A 249 4.91 -20.01 4.07
CA PRO A 249 5.86 -19.56 3.04
C PRO A 249 5.23 -19.58 1.66
N ILE A 250 5.47 -18.54 0.88
CA ILE A 250 5.09 -18.46 -0.53
C ILE A 250 6.35 -18.23 -1.35
N ARG A 251 6.74 -19.24 -2.15
CA ARG A 251 7.89 -19.20 -3.03
C ARG A 251 7.50 -18.61 -4.38
N ASP A 252 8.27 -17.64 -4.87
CA ASP A 252 8.29 -17.30 -6.29
C ASP A 252 9.18 -18.30 -7.04
N ALA A 253 8.60 -19.03 -8.00
CA ALA A 253 9.31 -20.07 -8.73
C ALA A 253 10.53 -19.55 -9.52
N ASN A 254 10.53 -18.27 -9.86
CA ASN A 254 11.64 -17.63 -10.60
C ASN A 254 12.77 -17.15 -9.70
N THR A 255 12.59 -17.17 -8.38
CA THR A 255 13.59 -16.70 -7.41
C THR A 255 14.39 -17.91 -6.90
N THR A 256 15.68 -17.97 -7.22
CA THR A 256 16.58 -19.08 -6.89
C THR A 256 17.44 -18.82 -5.66
N GLN A 257 17.62 -17.55 -5.26
CA GLN A 257 18.40 -17.12 -4.10
C GLN A 257 17.80 -15.86 -3.49
N PRO A 258 18.06 -15.57 -2.19
CA PRO A 258 17.57 -14.35 -1.56
C PRO A 258 18.09 -13.11 -2.30
N ALA A 259 17.25 -12.06 -2.39
CA ALA A 259 17.61 -10.82 -3.09
C ALA A 259 18.92 -10.20 -2.56
N TYR A 260 19.16 -10.23 -1.25
CA TYR A 260 20.41 -9.78 -0.65
C TYR A 260 21.59 -10.74 -0.88
N GLY A 261 21.36 -11.96 -1.35
CA GLY A 261 22.39 -12.93 -1.73
C GLY A 261 22.84 -12.77 -3.18
N VAL A 262 22.08 -12.08 -4.01
CA VAL A 262 22.45 -11.75 -5.39
C VAL A 262 23.58 -10.70 -5.32
N ALA A 263 24.69 -10.95 -6.02
CA ALA A 263 25.89 -10.09 -5.96
C ALA A 263 26.33 -9.80 -4.51
N SER A 264 26.40 -10.84 -3.67
CA SER A 264 26.90 -10.70 -2.28
C SER A 264 28.43 -10.56 -2.20
N ALA A 265 29.16 -10.96 -3.24
CA ALA A 265 30.59 -10.79 -3.34
C ALA A 265 30.94 -9.36 -3.80
N ARG A 266 31.96 -8.78 -3.19
CA ARG A 266 32.48 -7.50 -3.63
C ARG A 266 32.92 -7.58 -5.10
N PRO A 267 32.39 -6.70 -5.97
CA PRO A 267 32.77 -6.72 -7.39
C PRO A 267 34.26 -6.36 -7.53
N ALA A 268 34.89 -6.85 -8.60
CA ALA A 268 36.22 -6.41 -8.97
C ALA A 268 36.26 -4.87 -9.12
N PRO A 269 37.37 -4.22 -8.82
CA PRO A 269 37.49 -2.78 -9.05
C PRO A 269 37.01 -2.44 -10.47
N PRO A 270 36.30 -1.33 -10.64
CA PRO A 270 35.90 -0.91 -11.97
C PRO A 270 37.15 -0.67 -12.82
N GLU A 271 37.10 -1.03 -14.11
CA GLU A 271 38.07 -0.53 -15.05
C GLU A 271 38.07 0.99 -14.97
N PRO A 272 39.26 1.64 -15.08
CA PRO A 272 39.32 3.09 -15.09
C PRO A 272 38.37 3.62 -16.17
N VAL A 273 37.34 4.32 -15.76
CA VAL A 273 36.48 5.01 -16.69
C VAL A 273 37.32 6.10 -17.31
N ASP A 274 37.52 6.05 -18.64
CA ASP A 274 38.08 7.18 -19.35
C ASP A 274 37.09 8.33 -19.30
N LEU A 275 37.23 9.18 -18.31
CA LEU A 275 36.37 10.34 -18.12
C LEU A 275 36.64 11.40 -19.20
N GLY A 276 37.66 11.19 -20.06
CA GLY A 276 38.10 12.18 -21.00
C GLY A 276 38.52 13.48 -20.28
N VAL A 277 38.78 14.54 -21.05
CA VAL A 277 39.10 15.88 -20.49
C VAL A 277 37.83 16.63 -20.04
N ARG A 278 36.62 16.00 -20.10
CA ARG A 278 35.30 16.63 -19.86
C ARG A 278 34.46 15.83 -18.89
N THR A 279 34.59 16.08 -17.59
CA THR A 279 33.82 15.39 -16.57
C THR A 279 32.60 16.13 -15.97
N PRO A 280 32.43 17.45 -16.06
CA PRO A 280 31.25 18.08 -15.52
C PRO A 280 30.00 17.96 -16.42
N ASP A 281 30.16 17.62 -17.71
CA ASP A 281 29.09 17.79 -18.70
C ASP A 281 28.17 16.55 -18.86
N SER A 282 28.52 15.37 -18.30
CA SER A 282 27.75 14.14 -18.53
C SER A 282 26.32 14.19 -17.94
N LEU A 283 26.10 14.97 -16.89
CA LEU A 283 24.76 15.14 -16.31
C LEU A 283 23.95 16.22 -17.06
N THR A 284 24.62 17.17 -17.72
CA THR A 284 23.98 18.23 -18.51
C THR A 284 23.76 17.83 -19.96
N ASP A 285 24.50 16.84 -20.45
CA ASP A 285 24.29 16.28 -21.78
C ASP A 285 23.23 15.17 -21.73
N ALA A 286 21.99 15.53 -22.05
CA ALA A 286 20.84 14.61 -22.08
C ALA A 286 21.01 13.42 -23.06
N THR A 287 21.99 13.47 -23.96
CA THR A 287 22.31 12.40 -24.93
C THR A 287 23.34 11.41 -24.42
N ASP A 288 24.04 11.73 -23.32
CA ASP A 288 24.99 10.79 -22.70
C ASP A 288 24.24 9.66 -21.99
N THR A 289 24.30 8.47 -22.53
CA THR A 289 23.71 7.24 -22.00
C THR A 289 24.78 6.23 -21.57
N ASP A 290 26.01 6.65 -21.33
CA ASP A 290 27.05 5.80 -20.74
C ASP A 290 26.81 5.63 -19.23
N GLY A 291 26.25 4.48 -18.82
CA GLY A 291 25.91 4.20 -17.44
C GLY A 291 27.09 4.28 -16.46
N ALA A 292 28.32 3.94 -16.89
CA ALA A 292 29.51 4.02 -16.05
C ALA A 292 29.92 5.49 -15.79
N ARG A 293 29.83 6.35 -16.83
CA ARG A 293 30.08 7.79 -16.67
C ARG A 293 29.04 8.45 -15.81
N LEU A 294 27.75 8.17 -16.06
CA LEU A 294 26.63 8.68 -15.24
C LEU A 294 26.77 8.25 -13.78
N TYR A 295 27.10 6.98 -13.52
CA TYR A 295 27.35 6.49 -12.17
C TYR A 295 28.51 7.23 -11.50
N THR A 296 29.62 7.40 -12.21
CA THR A 296 30.79 8.09 -11.68
C THR A 296 30.48 9.54 -11.34
N ALA A 297 29.70 10.23 -12.19
CA ALA A 297 29.36 11.63 -12.01
C ALA A 297 28.32 11.88 -10.91
N ALA A 298 27.32 10.99 -10.77
CA ALA A 298 26.14 11.21 -9.91
C ALA A 298 26.13 10.37 -8.63
N CYS A 299 26.71 9.16 -8.64
CA CYS A 299 26.49 8.15 -7.61
C CYS A 299 27.74 7.80 -6.80
N ALA A 300 28.92 7.79 -7.46
CA ALA A 300 30.15 7.27 -6.88
C ALA A 300 30.67 8.11 -5.69
N ALA A 301 30.31 9.40 -5.60
CA ALA A 301 30.67 10.24 -4.46
C ALA A 301 30.13 9.70 -3.12
N CYS A 302 28.94 9.09 -3.14
CA CYS A 302 28.30 8.49 -1.96
C CYS A 302 28.51 6.97 -1.92
N HIS A 303 28.21 6.27 -3.03
CA HIS A 303 28.24 4.81 -3.09
C HIS A 303 29.62 4.22 -3.39
N GLN A 304 30.64 5.04 -3.56
CA GLN A 304 31.99 4.70 -3.99
C GLN A 304 32.07 4.13 -5.41
N ALA A 305 33.22 4.20 -6.07
CA ALA A 305 33.38 3.73 -7.46
C ALA A 305 33.09 2.23 -7.63
N ASN A 306 33.28 1.45 -6.58
CA ASN A 306 33.02 0.01 -6.55
C ASN A 306 31.70 -0.37 -5.88
N GLY A 307 30.81 0.58 -5.57
CA GLY A 307 29.48 0.32 -5.01
C GLY A 307 29.46 -0.16 -3.55
N GLU A 308 30.57 -0.06 -2.82
CA GLU A 308 30.67 -0.59 -1.45
C GLU A 308 30.00 0.31 -0.39
N GLY A 309 29.74 1.58 -0.74
CA GLY A 309 29.28 2.56 0.23
C GLY A 309 30.34 2.96 1.24
N THR A 310 29.95 3.47 2.39
CA THR A 310 30.85 3.84 3.50
C THR A 310 30.94 2.72 4.54
N ALA A 311 32.04 2.71 5.29
CA ALA A 311 32.33 1.68 6.30
C ALA A 311 31.24 1.64 7.40
N ASP A 312 30.64 2.79 7.75
CA ASP A 312 29.53 2.94 8.68
C ASP A 312 28.17 2.68 8.04
N GLN A 313 28.14 2.39 6.72
CA GLN A 313 26.92 2.17 5.93
C GLN A 313 25.92 3.36 5.96
N PHE A 314 26.39 4.55 6.29
CA PHE A 314 25.61 5.77 6.12
C PHE A 314 25.19 5.94 4.65
N TYR A 315 26.16 5.80 3.74
CA TYR A 315 25.89 5.54 2.33
C TYR A 315 25.94 4.03 2.10
N PRO A 316 24.78 3.40 1.77
CA PRO A 316 24.69 1.95 1.74
C PRO A 316 25.48 1.33 0.59
N SER A 317 25.95 0.09 0.82
CA SER A 317 26.45 -0.77 -0.25
C SER A 317 25.35 -1.05 -1.28
N LEU A 318 25.71 -1.08 -2.55
CA LEU A 318 24.86 -1.47 -3.66
C LEU A 318 24.85 -2.97 -3.93
N TYR A 319 25.82 -3.73 -3.36
CA TYR A 319 25.79 -5.19 -3.36
C TYR A 319 25.33 -5.72 -1.99
N ALA A 320 24.87 -6.96 -1.94
CA ALA A 320 24.16 -7.52 -0.79
C ALA A 320 23.00 -6.62 -0.33
N ASN A 321 22.18 -6.17 -1.29
CA ASN A 321 21.11 -5.21 -1.07
C ASN A 321 19.84 -5.63 -1.84
N THR A 322 18.69 -5.66 -1.16
CA THR A 322 17.42 -6.10 -1.76
C THR A 322 16.92 -5.19 -2.88
N ALA A 323 17.33 -3.91 -2.92
CA ALA A 323 16.91 -3.00 -3.98
C ALA A 323 17.58 -3.29 -5.33
N THR A 324 18.88 -3.70 -5.29
CA THR A 324 19.67 -4.02 -6.48
C THR A 324 19.61 -5.48 -6.86
N GLY A 325 19.47 -6.38 -5.88
CA GLY A 325 19.40 -7.83 -6.08
C GLY A 325 18.00 -8.41 -6.18
N GLY A 326 16.95 -7.59 -6.13
CA GLY A 326 15.57 -8.01 -6.19
C GLY A 326 15.16 -8.67 -7.52
N PRO A 327 13.94 -9.25 -7.57
CA PRO A 327 13.44 -9.94 -8.77
C PRO A 327 12.98 -8.99 -9.88
N ASN A 328 12.92 -7.70 -9.61
CA ASN A 328 12.57 -6.64 -10.56
C ASN A 328 13.32 -5.34 -10.24
N PRO A 329 13.46 -4.42 -11.19
CA PRO A 329 14.26 -3.22 -11.03
C PRO A 329 13.53 -2.05 -10.36
N GLN A 330 12.25 -2.18 -10.00
CA GLN A 330 11.39 -1.07 -9.56
C GLN A 330 11.99 -0.29 -8.41
N ASN A 331 12.49 -0.97 -7.36
CA ASN A 331 13.04 -0.29 -6.18
C ASN A 331 14.33 0.47 -6.47
N LEU A 332 15.18 -0.07 -7.34
CA LEU A 332 16.36 0.66 -7.80
C LEU A 332 15.98 1.91 -8.59
N VAL A 333 15.11 1.75 -9.59
CA VAL A 333 14.65 2.87 -10.44
C VAL A 333 13.97 3.94 -9.59
N MET A 334 13.06 3.54 -8.69
CA MET A 334 12.35 4.50 -7.83
C MET A 334 13.27 5.19 -6.81
N ALA A 335 14.31 4.50 -6.30
CA ALA A 335 15.31 5.14 -5.45
C ALA A 335 16.10 6.22 -6.20
N ILE A 336 16.40 6.01 -7.47
CA ILE A 336 17.03 7.03 -8.34
C ILE A 336 16.05 8.17 -8.62
N VAL A 337 14.82 7.83 -9.05
CA VAL A 337 13.80 8.81 -9.44
C VAL A 337 13.35 9.67 -8.26
N LYS A 338 12.92 9.06 -7.16
CA LYS A 338 12.32 9.79 -6.01
C LYS A 338 13.31 10.12 -4.89
N GLY A 339 14.50 9.52 -4.95
CA GLY A 339 15.42 9.57 -3.83
C GLY A 339 14.95 8.73 -2.64
N VAL A 340 15.67 8.85 -1.54
CA VAL A 340 15.35 8.22 -0.26
C VAL A 340 15.43 9.27 0.82
N ARG A 341 14.39 9.35 1.65
CA ARG A 341 14.41 10.16 2.86
C ARG A 341 13.78 9.34 3.98
N ARG A 342 14.46 9.23 5.10
CA ARG A 342 14.00 8.53 6.29
C ARG A 342 14.66 9.14 7.52
N SER A 343 13.86 9.49 8.51
CA SER A 343 14.31 9.97 9.82
C SER A 343 13.75 9.06 10.90
N THR A 344 14.61 8.47 11.71
CA THR A 344 14.25 7.64 12.85
C THR A 344 15.03 8.10 14.08
N HIS A 345 14.68 7.57 15.25
CA HIS A 345 15.46 7.85 16.48
C HIS A 345 16.92 7.41 16.36
N SER A 346 17.22 6.50 15.42
CA SER A 346 18.57 5.95 15.19
C SER A 346 19.39 6.72 14.16
N GLY A 347 18.80 7.72 13.48
CA GLY A 347 19.50 8.52 12.50
C GLY A 347 18.66 8.93 11.29
N PHE A 348 19.34 9.60 10.38
CA PHE A 348 18.78 10.13 9.14
C PHE A 348 19.44 9.45 7.94
N ALA A 349 18.65 9.07 6.94
CA ALA A 349 19.15 8.60 5.65
C ALA A 349 18.59 9.51 4.54
N SER A 350 19.44 9.90 3.60
CA SER A 350 19.05 10.74 2.48
C SER A 350 19.81 10.36 1.21
N MET A 351 19.07 10.18 0.12
CA MET A 351 19.56 10.13 -1.25
C MET A 351 18.76 11.16 -2.04
N PRO A 352 19.38 12.06 -2.81
CA PRO A 352 18.63 13.03 -3.62
C PRO A 352 17.79 12.33 -4.69
N SER A 353 16.71 12.98 -5.12
CA SER A 353 15.97 12.63 -6.32
C SER A 353 16.75 13.07 -7.55
N PHE A 354 16.72 12.25 -8.59
CA PHE A 354 17.28 12.58 -9.90
C PHE A 354 16.20 12.68 -10.98
N GLU A 355 14.93 12.80 -10.58
CA GLU A 355 13.77 12.82 -11.49
C GLU A 355 13.83 13.96 -12.51
N HIS A 356 14.44 15.09 -12.13
CA HIS A 356 14.52 16.29 -12.95
C HIS A 356 15.91 16.52 -13.53
N GLU A 357 16.92 15.82 -13.02
CA GLU A 357 18.33 15.96 -13.44
C GLU A 357 18.70 14.95 -14.53
N LEU A 358 18.03 13.78 -14.55
CA LEU A 358 18.32 12.72 -15.52
C LEU A 358 17.08 12.42 -16.38
N THR A 359 17.31 12.17 -17.67
CA THR A 359 16.29 11.67 -18.59
C THR A 359 15.96 10.19 -18.29
N ASP A 360 14.83 9.70 -18.79
CA ASP A 360 14.45 8.28 -18.64
C ASP A 360 15.49 7.33 -19.29
N ASP A 361 16.14 7.74 -20.40
CA ASP A 361 17.25 7.00 -21.02
C ASP A 361 18.48 6.95 -20.11
N GLN A 362 18.83 8.04 -19.45
CA GLN A 362 19.94 8.11 -18.52
C GLN A 362 19.68 7.31 -17.25
N ILE A 363 18.43 7.38 -16.71
CA ILE A 363 18.01 6.56 -15.56
C ILE A 363 18.09 5.07 -15.91
N ALA A 364 17.63 4.68 -17.11
CA ALA A 364 17.75 3.31 -17.59
C ALA A 364 19.23 2.87 -17.71
N ALA A 365 20.08 3.72 -18.29
CA ALA A 365 21.51 3.44 -18.47
C ALA A 365 22.24 3.24 -17.14
N VAL A 366 22.06 4.15 -16.18
CA VAL A 366 22.70 4.03 -14.85
C VAL A 366 22.09 2.86 -14.04
N SER A 367 20.79 2.58 -14.16
CA SER A 367 20.16 1.41 -13.54
C SER A 367 20.76 0.11 -14.07
N ASN A 368 20.92 -0.01 -15.38
CA ASN A 368 21.56 -1.19 -16.01
C ASN A 368 23.02 -1.35 -15.58
N TYR A 369 23.78 -0.26 -15.47
CA TYR A 369 25.13 -0.31 -14.93
C TYR A 369 25.16 -0.85 -13.51
N VAL A 370 24.29 -0.33 -12.63
CA VAL A 370 24.19 -0.78 -11.22
C VAL A 370 23.76 -2.24 -11.12
N LEU A 371 22.74 -2.66 -11.89
CA LEU A 371 22.27 -4.05 -11.91
C LEU A 371 23.36 -5.01 -12.36
N ASN A 372 24.04 -4.69 -13.45
CA ASN A 372 25.09 -5.54 -14.00
C ASN A 372 26.35 -5.60 -13.11
N ARG A 373 26.67 -4.51 -12.45
CA ARG A 373 27.92 -4.39 -11.70
C ARG A 373 27.80 -4.79 -10.24
N PHE A 374 26.65 -4.46 -9.60
CA PHE A 374 26.47 -4.55 -8.14
C PHE A 374 25.23 -5.35 -7.74
N GLY A 375 24.36 -5.73 -8.67
CA GLY A 375 23.06 -6.30 -8.39
C GLY A 375 22.71 -7.52 -9.24
N ASN A 376 21.45 -7.59 -9.66
CA ASN A 376 20.92 -8.68 -10.47
C ASN A 376 21.15 -8.44 -11.95
N ALA A 377 22.27 -8.95 -12.45
CA ALA A 377 22.66 -8.82 -13.87
C ALA A 377 21.71 -9.53 -14.87
N SER A 378 20.75 -10.32 -14.40
CA SER A 378 19.73 -10.92 -15.28
C SER A 378 18.61 -9.93 -15.67
N LEU A 379 18.54 -8.79 -15.01
CA LEU A 379 17.55 -7.76 -15.28
C LEU A 379 18.08 -6.70 -16.24
N SER A 380 17.17 -6.11 -16.99
CA SER A 380 17.44 -4.94 -17.84
C SER A 380 16.30 -3.94 -17.72
N VAL A 381 16.60 -2.66 -17.92
CA VAL A 381 15.67 -1.54 -17.85
C VAL A 381 15.76 -0.73 -19.12
N SER A 382 14.65 -0.46 -19.76
CA SER A 382 14.53 0.49 -20.88
C SER A 382 13.98 1.84 -20.40
N ALA A 383 14.11 2.89 -21.18
CA ALA A 383 13.47 4.18 -20.91
C ALA A 383 11.93 4.07 -20.78
N SER A 384 11.31 3.17 -21.57
CA SER A 384 9.88 2.89 -21.45
C SER A 384 9.51 2.22 -20.11
N ASP A 385 10.39 1.37 -19.56
CA ASP A 385 10.19 0.78 -18.24
C ASP A 385 10.31 1.83 -17.15
N VAL A 386 11.29 2.74 -17.25
CA VAL A 386 11.43 3.89 -16.32
C VAL A 386 10.16 4.74 -16.35
N SER A 387 9.68 5.12 -17.53
CA SER A 387 8.45 5.90 -17.68
C SER A 387 7.23 5.18 -17.09
N ALA A 388 7.09 3.87 -17.33
CA ALA A 388 6.02 3.07 -16.77
C ALA A 388 6.10 2.99 -15.22
N ILE A 389 7.30 2.81 -14.66
CA ILE A 389 7.54 2.77 -13.21
C ILE A 389 7.20 4.13 -12.58
N LYS A 390 7.64 5.25 -13.18
CA LYS A 390 7.31 6.61 -12.76
C LYS A 390 5.79 6.87 -12.74
N ALA A 391 5.07 6.26 -13.70
CA ALA A 391 3.62 6.34 -13.80
C ALA A 391 2.86 5.42 -12.80
N GLY A 392 3.57 4.79 -11.84
CA GLY A 392 2.98 3.93 -10.82
C GLY A 392 3.07 2.43 -11.09
N GLY A 393 3.80 2.02 -12.13
CA GLY A 393 3.99 0.63 -12.52
C GLY A 393 2.94 0.10 -13.50
N GLU A 394 2.86 -1.22 -13.66
CA GLU A 394 1.90 -1.84 -14.58
C GLU A 394 0.45 -1.58 -14.16
N LYS A 395 -0.35 -1.06 -15.11
CA LYS A 395 -1.78 -0.87 -14.88
C LYS A 395 -2.47 -2.22 -14.65
N PRO A 396 -3.35 -2.33 -13.64
CA PRO A 396 -4.14 -3.53 -13.40
C PRO A 396 -4.86 -4.03 -14.67
N LEU A 397 -5.03 -5.35 -14.78
CA LEU A 397 -5.64 -5.98 -15.96
C LEU A 397 -7.01 -5.38 -16.30
N LEU A 398 -7.83 -5.08 -15.29
CA LEU A 398 -9.13 -4.43 -15.47
C LEU A 398 -8.98 -3.12 -16.25
N LEU A 399 -8.02 -2.27 -15.90
CA LEU A 399 -7.80 -0.98 -16.58
C LEU A 399 -7.24 -1.16 -17.99
N ARG A 400 -6.39 -2.16 -18.21
CA ARG A 400 -5.89 -2.48 -19.56
C ARG A 400 -7.01 -2.95 -20.47
N LEU A 401 -7.98 -3.71 -19.94
CA LEU A 401 -9.16 -4.16 -20.69
C LEU A 401 -10.13 -3.01 -20.96
N MET A 402 -10.35 -2.14 -19.96
CA MET A 402 -11.23 -0.96 -20.11
C MET A 402 -10.72 0.04 -21.15
N GLY A 403 -9.41 0.24 -21.25
CA GLY A 403 -8.83 1.10 -22.27
C GLY A 403 -9.00 0.58 -23.73
N ARG A 404 -9.48 -0.66 -23.90
CA ARG A 404 -9.77 -1.29 -25.18
C ARG A 404 -11.26 -1.40 -25.50
N LEU A 405 -12.11 -1.12 -24.53
CA LEU A 405 -13.55 -1.19 -24.68
C LEU A 405 -14.09 0.24 -24.71
N ASP A 406 -14.86 0.57 -25.74
CA ASP A 406 -15.61 1.84 -25.80
C ASP A 406 -16.46 1.97 -24.53
N ILE A 407 -16.34 3.09 -23.84
CA ILE A 407 -17.03 3.39 -22.58
C ILE A 407 -18.56 3.23 -22.73
N ALA A 408 -19.10 3.47 -23.93
CA ALA A 408 -20.52 3.27 -24.26
C ALA A 408 -20.94 1.79 -24.23
N ALA A 409 -20.09 0.85 -24.64
CA ALA A 409 -20.38 -0.58 -24.59
C ALA A 409 -20.38 -1.10 -23.14
N MET A 410 -19.51 -0.55 -22.27
CA MET A 410 -19.49 -0.92 -20.86
C MET A 410 -20.68 -0.35 -20.07
N ALA A 411 -21.12 0.87 -20.36
CA ALA A 411 -22.34 1.43 -19.77
C ALA A 411 -23.57 0.57 -20.10
N GLY A 412 -23.64 0.03 -21.33
CA GLY A 412 -24.66 -0.93 -21.74
C GLY A 412 -24.61 -2.24 -20.95
N ALA A 413 -23.43 -2.82 -20.77
CA ALA A 413 -23.27 -4.09 -20.05
C ALA A 413 -23.56 -3.97 -18.53
N LEU A 414 -23.16 -2.87 -17.90
CA LEU A 414 -23.48 -2.58 -16.49
C LEU A 414 -24.97 -2.26 -16.29
N GLY A 415 -25.59 -1.56 -17.24
CA GLY A 415 -27.04 -1.30 -17.24
C GLY A 415 -27.87 -2.57 -17.36
N PHE A 416 -27.49 -3.49 -18.25
CA PHE A 416 -28.14 -4.80 -18.39
C PHE A 416 -27.95 -5.70 -17.16
N GLY A 417 -26.75 -5.73 -16.58
CA GLY A 417 -26.47 -6.49 -15.35
C GLY A 417 -27.22 -5.95 -14.13
N GLY A 418 -27.35 -4.63 -14.01
CA GLY A 418 -28.13 -3.98 -12.95
C GLY A 418 -29.62 -4.23 -13.06
N LEU A 419 -30.18 -4.19 -14.28
CA LEU A 419 -31.59 -4.49 -14.54
C LEU A 419 -31.90 -5.98 -14.30
N ALA A 420 -31.03 -6.89 -14.69
CA ALA A 420 -31.20 -8.34 -14.44
C ALA A 420 -31.07 -8.66 -12.93
N GLY A 421 -30.15 -8.04 -12.21
CA GLY A 421 -30.02 -8.17 -10.76
C GLY A 421 -31.21 -7.56 -10.00
N GLY A 422 -31.70 -6.38 -10.41
CA GLY A 422 -32.87 -5.73 -9.87
C GLY A 422 -34.13 -6.57 -10.09
N ALA A 423 -34.34 -7.13 -11.30
CA ALA A 423 -35.45 -8.02 -11.61
C ALA A 423 -35.41 -9.33 -10.78
N ALA A 424 -34.22 -9.90 -10.54
CA ALA A 424 -34.06 -11.09 -9.69
C ALA A 424 -34.40 -10.79 -8.22
N ILE A 425 -34.01 -9.61 -7.70
CA ILE A 425 -34.35 -9.17 -6.35
C ILE A 425 -35.85 -8.91 -6.21
N LEU A 426 -36.47 -8.30 -7.20
CA LEU A 426 -37.94 -8.05 -7.21
C LEU A 426 -38.71 -9.37 -7.26
N ARG A 427 -38.31 -10.32 -8.14
CA ARG A 427 -38.94 -11.65 -8.21
C ARG A 427 -38.76 -12.44 -6.90
N ARG A 428 -37.62 -12.28 -6.23
CA ARG A 428 -37.40 -12.89 -4.90
C ARG A 428 -38.29 -12.27 -3.83
N LYS A 429 -38.50 -10.95 -3.86
CA LYS A 429 -39.43 -10.27 -2.94
C LYS A 429 -40.89 -10.69 -3.17
N GLU A 430 -41.30 -10.88 -4.42
CA GLU A 430 -42.65 -11.36 -4.73
C GLU A 430 -42.85 -12.82 -4.32
N ARG A 431 -41.86 -13.69 -4.51
CA ARG A 431 -41.90 -15.08 -4.01
C ARG A 431 -42.03 -15.14 -2.49
N ILE A 432 -41.31 -14.29 -1.77
CA ILE A 432 -41.41 -14.22 -0.31
C ILE A 432 -42.78 -13.69 0.11
N LYS A 433 -43.35 -12.68 -0.57
CA LYS A 433 -44.69 -12.21 -0.29
C LYS A 433 -45.77 -13.28 -0.57
N ALA A 434 -45.62 -14.06 -1.64
CA ALA A 434 -46.55 -15.16 -1.95
C ALA A 434 -46.49 -16.31 -0.95
N GLN A 435 -45.32 -16.53 -0.31
CA GLN A 435 -45.13 -17.58 0.69
C GLN A 435 -45.72 -17.25 2.07
N PHE A 436 -46.02 -15.95 2.31
CA PHE A 436 -46.64 -15.44 3.55
C PHE A 436 -48.02 -14.84 3.34
N ALA A 437 -48.67 -15.10 2.18
CA ALA A 437 -50.08 -14.73 1.98
C ALA A 437 -50.99 -15.64 2.83
N PRO A 438 -51.90 -15.08 3.63
CA PRO A 438 -52.82 -15.89 4.41
C PRO A 438 -53.76 -16.67 3.46
N SER A 439 -53.97 -17.96 3.77
CA SER A 439 -54.94 -18.79 3.06
C SER A 439 -56.33 -18.17 3.15
N PRO A 440 -57.14 -18.21 2.08
CA PRO A 440 -58.52 -17.75 2.17
C PRO A 440 -59.30 -18.63 3.16
N GLU A 441 -59.72 -18.02 4.25
CA GLU A 441 -60.65 -18.67 5.21
C GLU A 441 -61.95 -18.99 4.52
N HIS A 442 -62.39 -20.23 4.64
CA HIS A 442 -63.76 -20.67 4.31
C HIS A 442 -64.76 -19.87 5.16
N LEU A 443 -65.52 -19.01 4.54
CA LEU A 443 -66.73 -18.45 5.14
C LEU A 443 -67.78 -19.59 5.26
N PRO A 444 -68.35 -19.82 6.44
CA PRO A 444 -69.48 -20.76 6.54
C PRO A 444 -70.72 -20.16 5.90
N GLU A 445 -71.42 -20.96 5.04
CA GLU A 445 -72.77 -20.70 4.52
C GLU A 445 -73.76 -20.57 5.70
N GLN A 446 -74.33 -19.39 5.86
CA GLN A 446 -75.53 -19.21 6.67
C GLN A 446 -76.78 -19.37 5.76
N GLY A 447 -77.37 -20.57 5.75
CA GLY A 447 -78.70 -20.78 5.36
C GLY A 447 -79.50 -21.27 6.55
N GLU A 448 -80.45 -20.49 6.99
CA GLU A 448 -81.83 -21.01 7.28
C GLU A 448 -82.74 -19.94 7.73
N HIS A 449 -83.86 -19.89 7.02
CA HIS A 449 -85.09 -19.18 7.30
C HIS A 449 -85.74 -19.53 8.66
N LEU A 450 -86.18 -18.55 9.39
CA LEU A 450 -87.35 -18.70 10.26
C LEU A 450 -88.22 -17.46 10.19
N THR A 451 -89.40 -17.65 9.71
CA THR A 451 -90.56 -16.72 9.69
C THR A 451 -91.19 -16.57 11.07
N PRO A 452 -92.08 -15.56 11.30
CA PRO A 452 -92.42 -15.06 12.63
C PRO A 452 -93.70 -15.70 13.17
N ARG A 453 -93.80 -15.73 14.48
CA ARG A 453 -95.05 -15.47 15.22
C ARG A 453 -94.78 -14.63 16.43
#